data_2e99453c349f0cdadac76527b421665b
#
_entry.id   2e99453c349f0cdadac76527b421665b
#
_cell.length_a   1.000
_cell.length_b   1.000
_cell.length_c   1.000
_cell.angle_alpha   90.00
_cell.angle_beta   90.00
_cell.angle_gamma   90.00
#
_symmetry.space_group_name_H-M   'P 1'
#
loop_
_entity.id
_entity.type
_entity.pdbx_description
1 polymer ?
#
loop_
_entity_poly.entity_id
_entity_poly.type
_entity_poly.pdbx_seq_one_letter_code
_entity_poly.pdbx_strand_id
1 'polypeptide(L)'
;MLPSAESLEGKAIPNVVFKARPDDQWRDLSSDELFKGRTVVVFSLPGAFTPTCSSTHLPRYNELAPVLRSHGVDDILCVSVNDAFVMNQWKAGQDAANITVIPDGNGDFTDGMGMLVDKRELGFGRRSWRYSMLVRDGVIEKIFIEPEREGDPFEVSDADTMLAYLAPDAQVPEPVVMFSRPGCPHCARAKQALRDNDIHYTEISEDQKINTIVLRGVTGRMTWPQVFVGGALIGGADEVQAWLAGKA
;
A
#
# COMPACT_ATOMS: atom_id res chain seq x y z
N MET A 1 0.75 -7.68 27.01
CA MET A 1 -0.62 -7.96 26.52
C MET A 1 -1.05 -6.77 25.70
N LEU A 2 -1.43 -7.00 24.49
CA LEU A 2 -1.94 -5.95 23.58
C LEU A 2 -3.33 -5.48 24.01
N PRO A 3 -3.72 -4.23 23.73
CA PRO A 3 -5.09 -3.76 23.95
C PRO A 3 -6.08 -4.49 23.03
N SER A 4 -7.33 -4.61 23.43
CA SER A 4 -8.37 -5.11 22.53
C SER A 4 -8.87 -3.98 21.60
N ALA A 5 -9.44 -4.35 20.45
CA ALA A 5 -10.02 -3.38 19.52
C ALA A 5 -11.10 -2.53 20.21
N GLU A 6 -12.02 -3.16 20.96
CA GLU A 6 -13.10 -2.48 21.69
C GLU A 6 -12.55 -1.48 22.72
N SER A 7 -11.35 -1.72 23.23
CA SER A 7 -10.72 -0.81 24.21
C SER A 7 -10.13 0.44 23.56
N LEU A 8 -9.90 0.43 22.25
CA LEU A 8 -9.31 1.55 21.49
C LEU A 8 -10.33 2.30 20.64
N GLU A 9 -11.34 1.62 20.12
CA GLU A 9 -12.41 2.25 19.33
C GLU A 9 -13.11 3.34 20.17
N GLY A 10 -13.34 4.49 19.57
CA GLY A 10 -13.88 5.69 20.21
C GLY A 10 -12.85 6.53 20.98
N LYS A 11 -11.60 6.11 21.08
CA LYS A 11 -10.54 6.91 21.72
C LYS A 11 -9.83 7.81 20.72
N ALA A 12 -9.32 8.93 21.23
CA ALA A 12 -8.42 9.76 20.47
C ALA A 12 -7.07 9.07 20.24
N ILE A 13 -6.47 9.30 19.08
CA ILE A 13 -5.10 8.85 18.79
C ILE A 13 -4.08 9.53 19.71
N PRO A 14 -2.89 8.94 19.93
CA PRO A 14 -1.83 9.59 20.71
C PRO A 14 -1.42 10.94 20.12
N ASN A 15 -1.22 11.92 20.98
CA ASN A 15 -0.70 13.22 20.58
C ASN A 15 0.83 13.20 20.60
N VAL A 16 1.44 13.10 19.43
CA VAL A 16 2.90 13.00 19.25
C VAL A 16 3.38 13.89 18.10
N VAL A 17 4.68 14.09 18.04
CA VAL A 17 5.35 14.78 16.92
C VAL A 17 6.36 13.85 16.31
N PHE A 18 6.12 13.49 15.05
CA PHE A 18 7.00 12.67 14.26
C PHE A 18 8.12 13.49 13.62
N LYS A 19 9.33 12.96 13.60
CA LYS A 19 10.47 13.54 12.89
C LYS A 19 10.52 12.99 11.47
N ALA A 20 9.76 13.61 10.57
CA ALA A 20 9.68 13.21 9.18
C ALA A 20 10.73 13.93 8.31
N ARG A 21 10.94 13.41 7.11
CA ARG A 21 11.90 13.99 6.15
C ARG A 21 11.34 13.96 4.73
N PRO A 22 10.19 14.64 4.48
CA PRO A 22 9.69 14.80 3.12
C PRO A 22 10.68 15.64 2.29
N ASP A 23 10.82 15.31 1.01
CA ASP A 23 11.68 16.05 0.07
C ASP A 23 13.09 16.32 0.60
N ASP A 24 13.64 15.37 1.37
CA ASP A 24 14.95 15.47 2.01
C ASP A 24 15.12 16.62 3.02
N GLN A 25 14.04 17.23 3.48
CA GLN A 25 14.05 18.27 4.49
C GLN A 25 13.42 17.78 5.81
N TRP A 26 14.09 18.04 6.94
CA TRP A 26 13.53 17.73 8.25
C TRP A 26 12.28 18.53 8.52
N ARG A 27 11.23 17.85 8.93
CA ARG A 27 9.96 18.44 9.31
C ARG A 27 9.40 17.75 10.56
N ASP A 28 8.98 18.55 11.53
CA ASP A 28 8.14 18.11 12.61
C ASP A 28 6.71 17.97 12.11
N LEU A 29 6.12 16.79 12.29
CA LEU A 29 4.79 16.47 11.80
C LEU A 29 3.95 16.01 12.99
N SER A 30 2.99 16.82 13.40
CA SER A 30 2.15 16.52 14.55
C SER A 30 1.00 15.57 14.21
N SER A 31 0.51 14.83 15.21
CA SER A 31 -0.72 14.05 15.07
C SER A 31 -1.90 14.92 14.62
N ASP A 32 -2.02 16.14 15.11
CA ASP A 32 -3.09 17.06 14.70
C ASP A 32 -3.03 17.35 13.20
N GLU A 33 -1.85 17.62 12.62
CA GLU A 33 -1.72 17.84 11.18
C GLU A 33 -2.14 16.63 10.35
N LEU A 34 -1.89 15.43 10.85
CA LEU A 34 -2.20 14.20 10.13
C LEU A 34 -3.68 13.84 10.19
N PHE A 35 -4.37 14.10 11.32
CA PHE A 35 -5.64 13.49 11.61
C PHE A 35 -6.80 14.46 11.81
N LYS A 36 -6.55 15.71 12.22
CA LYS A 36 -7.64 16.65 12.57
C LYS A 36 -8.44 17.07 11.36
N GLY A 37 -9.77 16.90 11.44
CA GLY A 37 -10.70 17.20 10.36
C GLY A 37 -10.58 16.28 9.15
N ARG A 38 -9.90 15.15 9.27
CA ARG A 38 -9.63 14.22 8.18
C ARG A 38 -10.11 12.81 8.48
N THR A 39 -10.43 12.08 7.43
CA THR A 39 -10.65 10.63 7.46
C THR A 39 -9.40 9.93 6.96
N VAL A 40 -8.73 9.19 7.83
CA VAL A 40 -7.43 8.61 7.54
C VAL A 40 -7.42 7.11 7.82
N VAL A 41 -6.95 6.33 6.86
CA VAL A 41 -6.61 4.93 7.10
C VAL A 41 -5.16 4.86 7.55
N VAL A 42 -4.92 4.18 8.67
CA VAL A 42 -3.56 3.93 9.18
C VAL A 42 -3.33 2.44 9.19
N PHE A 43 -2.19 1.99 8.71
CA PHE A 43 -1.70 0.65 8.98
C PHE A 43 -0.30 0.70 9.58
N SER A 44 -0.05 -0.17 10.54
CA SER A 44 1.24 -0.28 11.21
C SER A 44 1.78 -1.70 11.15
N LEU A 45 3.09 -1.81 11.17
CA LEU A 45 3.78 -3.04 10.85
C LEU A 45 5.11 -3.17 11.59
N PRO A 46 5.64 -4.41 11.77
CA PRO A 46 6.87 -4.65 12.52
C PRO A 46 8.12 -3.97 11.96
N GLY A 47 8.16 -3.68 10.67
CA GLY A 47 9.30 -2.93 10.13
C GLY A 47 9.34 -2.87 8.60
N ALA A 48 9.85 -1.75 8.09
CA ALA A 48 10.22 -1.62 6.69
C ALA A 48 11.22 -2.73 6.28
N PHE A 49 11.18 -3.15 5.02
CA PHE A 49 11.99 -4.22 4.43
C PHE A 49 11.76 -5.63 4.98
N THR A 50 10.85 -5.85 5.92
CA THR A 50 10.49 -7.21 6.35
C THR A 50 9.59 -7.89 5.31
N PRO A 51 9.56 -9.25 5.24
CA PRO A 51 8.94 -9.96 4.12
C PRO A 51 7.46 -9.60 3.89
N THR A 52 6.57 -9.88 4.84
CA THR A 52 5.12 -9.63 4.74
C THR A 52 4.81 -8.14 4.49
N CYS A 53 5.56 -7.25 5.14
CA CYS A 53 5.37 -5.81 4.99
C CYS A 53 5.66 -5.32 3.58
N SER A 54 6.69 -5.89 2.92
CA SER A 54 7.15 -5.49 1.59
C SER A 54 6.47 -6.25 0.45
N SER A 55 6.03 -7.50 0.68
CA SER A 55 5.45 -8.33 -0.38
C SER A 55 3.92 -8.22 -0.49
N THR A 56 3.24 -7.82 0.58
CA THR A 56 1.78 -7.91 0.64
C THR A 56 1.14 -6.67 1.28
N HIS A 57 1.54 -6.29 2.50
CA HIS A 57 0.82 -5.29 3.29
C HIS A 57 0.85 -3.90 2.63
N LEU A 58 2.03 -3.32 2.43
CA LEU A 58 2.19 -2.01 1.78
C LEU A 58 1.71 -2.02 0.32
N PRO A 59 2.08 -3.01 -0.54
CA PRO A 59 1.66 -3.00 -1.93
C PRO A 59 0.15 -3.01 -2.09
N ARG A 60 -0.59 -3.80 -1.28
CA ARG A 60 -2.05 -3.87 -1.39
C ARG A 60 -2.73 -2.58 -0.96
N TYR A 61 -2.26 -1.91 0.10
CA TYR A 61 -2.75 -0.57 0.46
C TYR A 61 -2.46 0.45 -0.64
N ASN A 62 -1.29 0.40 -1.27
CA ASN A 62 -0.94 1.30 -2.37
C ASN A 62 -1.82 1.07 -3.60
N GLU A 63 -2.14 -0.18 -3.92
CA GLU A 63 -3.02 -0.57 -5.01
C GLU A 63 -4.46 -0.10 -4.77
N LEU A 64 -5.00 -0.31 -3.56
CA LEU A 64 -6.37 0.06 -3.21
C LEU A 64 -6.54 1.54 -2.81
N ALA A 65 -5.47 2.30 -2.72
CA ALA A 65 -5.53 3.70 -2.31
C ALA A 65 -6.51 4.56 -3.14
N PRO A 66 -6.57 4.47 -4.47
CA PRO A 66 -7.57 5.21 -5.25
C PRO A 66 -9.01 4.84 -4.88
N VAL A 67 -9.28 3.55 -4.64
CA VAL A 67 -10.61 3.06 -4.24
C VAL A 67 -10.98 3.58 -2.85
N LEU A 68 -10.07 3.45 -1.87
CA LEU A 68 -10.28 3.99 -0.53
C LEU A 68 -10.56 5.50 -0.56
N ARG A 69 -9.81 6.26 -1.36
CA ARG A 69 -10.03 7.70 -1.52
C ARG A 69 -11.38 8.03 -2.16
N SER A 70 -11.85 7.26 -3.14
CA SER A 70 -13.16 7.47 -3.75
C SER A 70 -14.31 7.24 -2.76
N HIS A 71 -14.05 6.54 -1.65
CA HIS A 71 -14.96 6.32 -0.54
C HIS A 71 -14.71 7.24 0.68
N GLY A 72 -14.05 8.39 0.47
CA GLY A 72 -13.93 9.44 1.46
C GLY A 72 -12.73 9.34 2.39
N VAL A 73 -11.72 8.55 2.05
CA VAL A 73 -10.42 8.54 2.75
C VAL A 73 -9.54 9.65 2.20
N ASP A 74 -9.09 10.55 3.07
CA ASP A 74 -8.22 11.67 2.69
C ASP A 74 -6.76 11.24 2.52
N ASP A 75 -6.31 10.27 3.34
CA ASP A 75 -4.93 9.78 3.28
C ASP A 75 -4.79 8.36 3.82
N ILE A 76 -3.72 7.69 3.42
CA ILE A 76 -3.37 6.35 3.88
C ILE A 76 -1.95 6.42 4.45
N LEU A 77 -1.83 6.23 5.75
CA LEU A 77 -0.60 6.36 6.49
C LEU A 77 -0.02 4.98 6.84
N CYS A 78 1.25 4.79 6.55
CA CYS A 78 2.02 3.64 7.02
C CYS A 78 2.92 4.06 8.18
N VAL A 79 2.62 3.61 9.40
CA VAL A 79 3.42 3.90 10.60
C VAL A 79 4.34 2.73 10.91
N SER A 80 5.61 3.00 11.20
CA SER A 80 6.55 1.97 11.63
C SER A 80 7.61 2.54 12.58
N VAL A 81 8.05 1.71 13.54
CA VAL A 81 9.17 2.03 14.43
C VAL A 81 10.49 1.91 13.65
N ASN A 82 10.62 2.79 12.66
CA ASN A 82 11.78 3.01 11.81
C ASN A 82 12.02 4.50 11.67
N ASP A 83 13.25 4.90 11.39
CA ASP A 83 13.59 6.29 11.12
C ASP A 83 13.16 6.77 9.72
N ALA A 84 13.24 8.07 9.49
CA ALA A 84 12.80 8.68 8.25
C ALA A 84 13.59 8.23 7.01
N PHE A 85 14.86 7.91 7.15
CA PHE A 85 15.70 7.46 6.02
C PHE A 85 15.26 6.08 5.56
N VAL A 86 15.06 5.17 6.51
CA VAL A 86 14.59 3.81 6.24
C VAL A 86 13.19 3.85 5.61
N MET A 87 12.26 4.63 6.17
CA MET A 87 10.89 4.71 5.66
C MET A 87 10.83 5.29 4.24
N ASN A 88 11.57 6.37 3.97
CA ASN A 88 11.63 6.98 2.63
C ASN A 88 12.26 6.06 1.59
N GLN A 89 13.37 5.40 1.92
CA GLN A 89 14.02 4.47 1.01
C GLN A 89 13.15 3.24 0.73
N TRP A 90 12.46 2.74 1.73
CA TRP A 90 11.54 1.62 1.57
C TRP A 90 10.35 2.00 0.70
N LYS A 91 9.71 3.15 0.94
CA LYS A 91 8.62 3.67 0.11
C LYS A 91 9.05 3.77 -1.37
N ALA A 92 10.22 4.35 -1.62
CA ALA A 92 10.76 4.50 -2.97
C ALA A 92 11.04 3.14 -3.63
N GLY A 93 11.62 2.19 -2.89
CA GLY A 93 11.89 0.84 -3.39
C GLY A 93 10.64 -0.02 -3.63
N GLN A 94 9.51 0.35 -3.02
CA GLN A 94 8.20 -0.30 -3.20
C GLN A 94 7.31 0.42 -4.23
N ASP A 95 7.77 1.51 -4.82
CA ASP A 95 6.98 2.35 -5.72
C ASP A 95 5.60 2.76 -5.13
N ALA A 96 5.58 2.99 -3.81
CA ALA A 96 4.37 3.22 -3.02
C ALA A 96 3.96 4.70 -3.03
N ALA A 97 3.70 5.26 -4.23
CA ALA A 97 3.40 6.68 -4.41
C ALA A 97 2.15 7.14 -3.65
N ASN A 98 1.16 6.26 -3.50
CA ASN A 98 -0.12 6.57 -2.87
C ASN A 98 -0.11 6.51 -1.34
N ILE A 99 0.99 6.10 -0.72
CA ILE A 99 1.10 5.92 0.73
C ILE A 99 1.95 7.03 1.34
N THR A 100 1.47 7.63 2.41
CA THR A 100 2.27 8.51 3.26
C THR A 100 2.95 7.69 4.34
N VAL A 101 4.28 7.62 4.33
CA VAL A 101 5.04 6.90 5.36
C VAL A 101 5.32 7.81 6.56
N ILE A 102 5.08 7.30 7.76
CA ILE A 102 5.26 8.01 9.02
C ILE A 102 6.34 7.30 9.85
N PRO A 103 7.51 7.92 10.01
CA PRO A 103 8.59 7.37 10.79
C PRO A 103 8.35 7.60 12.30
N ASP A 104 7.99 6.54 13.02
CA ASP A 104 7.86 6.52 14.48
C ASP A 104 9.15 5.95 15.12
N GLY A 105 10.29 6.53 14.77
CA GLY A 105 11.62 6.00 15.11
C GLY A 105 11.86 5.80 16.61
N ASN A 106 11.26 6.63 17.47
CA ASN A 106 11.31 6.49 18.93
C ASN A 106 10.25 5.51 19.46
N GLY A 107 9.22 5.21 18.66
CA GLY A 107 8.08 4.39 19.07
C GLY A 107 7.05 5.12 19.94
N ASP A 108 7.06 6.46 19.94
CA ASP A 108 6.19 7.26 20.82
C ASP A 108 4.71 7.07 20.48
N PHE A 109 4.36 7.08 19.20
CA PHE A 109 2.99 6.82 18.74
C PHE A 109 2.59 5.37 19.01
N THR A 110 3.46 4.44 18.65
CA THR A 110 3.24 3.00 18.83
C THR A 110 3.07 2.63 20.31
N ASP A 111 3.85 3.25 21.20
CA ASP A 111 3.72 3.07 22.66
C ASP A 111 2.41 3.67 23.19
N GLY A 112 2.08 4.88 22.75
CA GLY A 112 0.82 5.55 23.08
C GLY A 112 -0.43 4.77 22.64
N MET A 113 -0.34 4.02 21.55
CA MET A 113 -1.36 3.08 21.10
C MET A 113 -1.38 1.77 21.90
N GLY A 114 -0.38 1.50 22.74
CA GLY A 114 -0.20 0.22 23.44
C GLY A 114 0.23 -0.92 22.51
N MET A 115 0.73 -0.60 21.31
CA MET A 115 1.10 -1.57 20.27
C MET A 115 2.61 -1.85 20.21
N LEU A 116 3.39 -1.29 21.13
CA LEU A 116 4.83 -1.46 21.14
C LEU A 116 5.22 -2.81 21.78
N VAL A 117 5.84 -3.68 20.99
CA VAL A 117 6.24 -5.03 21.39
C VAL A 117 7.75 -5.21 21.33
N ASP A 118 8.25 -6.14 22.14
CA ASP A 118 9.66 -6.51 22.16
C ASP A 118 9.94 -7.63 21.13
N LYS A 119 10.78 -7.34 20.16
CA LYS A 119 11.24 -8.28 19.12
C LYS A 119 12.77 -8.44 19.16
N ARG A 120 13.39 -8.27 20.35
CA ARG A 120 14.86 -8.39 20.51
C ARG A 120 15.39 -9.78 20.21
N GLU A 121 14.62 -10.81 20.42
CA GLU A 121 14.97 -12.19 20.04
C GLU A 121 15.24 -12.35 18.52
N LEU A 122 14.58 -11.51 17.69
CA LEU A 122 14.80 -11.44 16.24
C LEU A 122 15.85 -10.38 15.85
N GLY A 123 16.48 -9.72 16.81
CA GLY A 123 17.42 -8.63 16.57
C GLY A 123 16.76 -7.31 16.13
N PHE A 124 15.43 -7.18 16.25
CA PHE A 124 14.70 -5.99 15.78
C PHE A 124 14.55 -4.90 16.85
N GLY A 125 14.76 -5.25 18.14
CA GLY A 125 14.46 -4.34 19.24
C GLY A 125 12.96 -4.20 19.49
N ARG A 126 12.53 -2.99 19.88
CA ARG A 126 11.09 -2.68 20.05
C ARG A 126 10.48 -2.31 18.70
N ARG A 127 9.31 -2.87 18.39
CA ARG A 127 8.60 -2.70 17.11
C ARG A 127 7.10 -2.54 17.33
N SER A 128 6.39 -2.07 16.31
CA SER A 128 4.94 -2.09 16.33
C SER A 128 4.41 -3.51 16.17
N TRP A 129 3.37 -3.85 16.92
CA TRP A 129 2.49 -4.93 16.51
C TRP A 129 1.78 -4.54 15.21
N ARG A 130 1.31 -5.53 14.46
CA ARG A 130 0.62 -5.28 13.20
C ARG A 130 -0.85 -5.00 13.44
N TYR A 131 -1.35 -3.90 12.87
CA TYR A 131 -2.76 -3.53 12.88
C TYR A 131 -3.08 -2.58 11.72
N SER A 132 -4.38 -2.39 11.45
CA SER A 132 -4.88 -1.27 10.67
C SER A 132 -6.04 -0.60 11.37
N MET A 133 -6.28 0.70 11.09
CA MET A 133 -7.38 1.44 11.69
C MET A 133 -7.91 2.53 10.77
N LEU A 134 -9.19 2.82 10.92
CA LEU A 134 -9.84 4.00 10.35
C LEU A 134 -9.96 5.07 11.44
N VAL A 135 -9.46 6.25 11.17
CA VAL A 135 -9.47 7.40 12.08
C VAL A 135 -10.27 8.52 11.44
N ARG A 136 -11.23 9.09 12.18
CA ARG A 136 -11.97 10.28 11.77
C ARG A 136 -11.75 11.40 12.77
N ASP A 137 -11.28 12.53 12.29
CA ASP A 137 -11.01 13.72 13.12
C ASP A 137 -10.22 13.39 14.39
N GLY A 138 -9.17 12.57 14.26
CA GLY A 138 -8.32 12.16 15.37
C GLY A 138 -8.91 11.12 16.32
N VAL A 139 -10.09 10.56 16.03
CA VAL A 139 -10.74 9.50 16.83
C VAL A 139 -10.71 8.18 16.06
N ILE A 140 -10.33 7.10 16.73
CA ILE A 140 -10.32 5.74 16.16
C ILE A 140 -11.77 5.28 15.99
N GLU A 141 -12.24 5.18 14.75
CA GLU A 141 -13.58 4.66 14.45
C GLU A 141 -13.59 3.13 14.47
N LYS A 142 -12.59 2.52 13.85
CA LYS A 142 -12.42 1.07 13.74
C LYS A 142 -10.94 0.71 13.78
N ILE A 143 -10.63 -0.41 14.42
CA ILE A 143 -9.27 -0.97 14.42
C ILE A 143 -9.30 -2.48 14.26
N PHE A 144 -8.42 -3.01 13.42
CA PHE A 144 -8.17 -4.42 13.18
C PHE A 144 -6.77 -4.76 13.68
N ILE A 145 -6.69 -5.51 14.76
CA ILE A 145 -5.44 -5.89 15.42
C ILE A 145 -5.17 -7.36 15.13
N GLU A 146 -3.99 -7.68 14.61
CA GLU A 146 -3.61 -9.05 14.37
C GLU A 146 -3.59 -9.88 15.69
N PRO A 147 -3.99 -11.16 15.63
CA PRO A 147 -4.04 -11.98 16.83
C PRO A 147 -2.66 -12.10 17.51
N GLU A 148 -2.63 -12.00 18.85
CA GLU A 148 -1.40 -12.11 19.63
C GLU A 148 -0.94 -13.57 19.67
N ARG A 149 -0.12 -13.95 18.71
CA ARG A 149 0.48 -15.28 18.60
C ARG A 149 1.90 -15.21 18.05
N GLU A 150 2.63 -16.30 18.15
CA GLU A 150 3.99 -16.43 17.63
C GLU A 150 4.04 -16.20 16.11
N GLY A 151 5.14 -15.63 15.66
CA GLY A 151 5.37 -15.32 14.24
C GLY A 151 4.97 -13.89 13.87
N ASP A 152 4.53 -13.72 12.61
CA ASP A 152 4.10 -12.45 12.01
C ASP A 152 2.69 -12.62 11.39
N PRO A 153 1.63 -12.69 12.21
CA PRO A 153 0.26 -12.90 11.72
C PRO A 153 -0.17 -11.76 10.78
N PHE A 154 -0.93 -12.13 9.74
CA PHE A 154 -1.48 -11.19 8.77
C PHE A 154 -2.82 -11.75 8.25
N GLU A 155 -3.91 -11.42 8.94
CA GLU A 155 -5.23 -12.03 8.75
C GLU A 155 -6.37 -11.03 8.68
N VAL A 156 -6.24 -9.89 9.39
CA VAL A 156 -7.34 -8.94 9.58
C VAL A 156 -6.94 -7.48 9.33
N SER A 157 -5.67 -7.16 9.26
CA SER A 157 -5.18 -5.78 9.09
C SER A 157 -4.88 -5.40 7.64
N ASP A 158 -5.23 -6.26 6.70
CA ASP A 158 -5.01 -6.05 5.28
C ASP A 158 -5.96 -4.98 4.70
N ALA A 159 -5.61 -4.50 3.50
CA ALA A 159 -6.34 -3.43 2.84
C ALA A 159 -7.73 -3.85 2.35
N ASP A 160 -7.92 -5.13 2.02
CA ASP A 160 -9.21 -5.66 1.59
C ASP A 160 -10.20 -5.71 2.76
N THR A 161 -9.74 -6.11 3.95
CA THR A 161 -10.53 -6.06 5.20
C THR A 161 -10.95 -4.62 5.53
N MET A 162 -10.02 -3.66 5.41
CA MET A 162 -10.33 -2.25 5.63
C MET A 162 -11.35 -1.72 4.61
N LEU A 163 -11.18 -2.06 3.33
CA LEU A 163 -12.11 -1.66 2.28
C LEU A 163 -13.50 -2.29 2.48
N ALA A 164 -13.57 -3.56 2.82
CA ALA A 164 -14.83 -4.24 3.10
C ALA A 164 -15.61 -3.61 4.28
N TYR A 165 -14.89 -3.10 5.28
CA TYR A 165 -15.50 -2.34 6.37
C TYR A 165 -16.01 -0.97 5.92
N LEU A 166 -15.18 -0.22 5.19
CA LEU A 166 -15.48 1.15 4.77
C LEU A 166 -16.56 1.19 3.68
N ALA A 167 -16.51 0.29 2.74
CA ALA A 167 -17.37 0.23 1.55
C ALA A 167 -17.57 -1.23 1.10
N PRO A 168 -18.52 -1.98 1.73
CA PRO A 168 -18.72 -3.41 1.44
C PRO A 168 -19.05 -3.72 -0.02
N ASP A 169 -19.67 -2.77 -0.73
CA ASP A 169 -20.06 -2.91 -2.13
C ASP A 169 -19.04 -2.31 -3.12
N ALA A 170 -17.87 -1.90 -2.63
CA ALA A 170 -16.85 -1.28 -3.49
C ALA A 170 -16.39 -2.25 -4.58
N GLN A 171 -16.35 -1.74 -5.81
CA GLN A 171 -15.75 -2.47 -6.93
C GLN A 171 -14.23 -2.30 -6.87
N VAL A 172 -13.53 -3.40 -6.68
CA VAL A 172 -12.06 -3.41 -6.73
C VAL A 172 -11.64 -3.60 -8.18
N PRO A 173 -10.88 -2.65 -8.76
CA PRO A 173 -10.34 -2.82 -10.10
C PRO A 173 -9.45 -4.07 -10.18
N GLU A 174 -9.60 -4.81 -11.26
CA GLU A 174 -8.71 -5.93 -11.52
C GLU A 174 -7.27 -5.42 -11.76
N PRO A 175 -6.24 -6.09 -11.22
CA PRO A 175 -4.85 -5.69 -11.45
C PRO A 175 -4.50 -5.80 -12.93
N VAL A 176 -3.88 -4.75 -13.47
CA VAL A 176 -3.42 -4.70 -14.86
C VAL A 176 -1.91 -4.74 -14.88
N VAL A 177 -1.35 -5.69 -15.61
CA VAL A 177 0.10 -5.85 -15.83
C VAL A 177 0.40 -5.78 -17.31
N MET A 178 1.38 -4.96 -17.67
CA MET A 178 1.77 -4.77 -19.08
C MET A 178 3.24 -5.10 -19.28
N PHE A 179 3.52 -6.11 -20.08
CA PHE A 179 4.85 -6.31 -20.64
C PHE A 179 5.07 -5.33 -21.79
N SER A 180 6.11 -4.52 -21.72
CA SER A 180 6.41 -3.47 -22.68
C SER A 180 7.86 -3.50 -23.16
N ARG A 181 8.13 -2.79 -24.25
CA ARG A 181 9.47 -2.61 -24.82
C ARG A 181 9.76 -1.12 -25.00
N PRO A 182 10.95 -0.63 -24.63
CA PRO A 182 11.36 0.74 -24.92
C PRO A 182 11.30 1.06 -26.41
N GLY A 183 10.79 2.25 -26.76
CA GLY A 183 10.68 2.72 -28.14
C GLY A 183 9.62 2.03 -29.01
N CYS A 184 8.78 1.18 -28.44
CA CYS A 184 7.72 0.47 -29.14
C CYS A 184 6.47 1.36 -29.33
N PRO A 185 6.03 1.68 -30.56
CA PRO A 185 4.86 2.53 -30.81
C PRO A 185 3.55 1.89 -30.31
N HIS A 186 3.39 0.58 -30.44
CA HIS A 186 2.22 -0.16 -29.96
C HIS A 186 2.16 -0.14 -28.44
N CYS A 187 3.31 -0.23 -27.75
CA CYS A 187 3.37 -0.10 -26.30
C CYS A 187 2.96 1.31 -25.84
N ALA A 188 3.41 2.35 -26.55
CA ALA A 188 3.02 3.73 -26.26
C ALA A 188 1.49 3.92 -26.42
N ARG A 189 0.90 3.35 -27.47
CA ARG A 189 -0.54 3.41 -27.72
C ARG A 189 -1.35 2.70 -26.63
N ALA A 190 -0.93 1.50 -26.20
CA ALA A 190 -1.59 0.79 -25.11
C ALA A 190 -1.50 1.56 -23.78
N LYS A 191 -0.33 2.09 -23.46
CA LYS A 191 -0.12 2.94 -22.28
C LYS A 191 -1.03 4.17 -22.28
N GLN A 192 -1.15 4.83 -23.44
CA GLN A 192 -2.02 6.00 -23.56
C GLN A 192 -3.48 5.61 -23.36
N ALA A 193 -3.93 4.53 -24.01
CA ALA A 193 -5.30 4.05 -23.86
C ALA A 193 -5.67 3.69 -22.41
N LEU A 194 -4.76 3.05 -21.67
CA LEU A 194 -4.97 2.75 -20.25
C LEU A 194 -5.07 4.04 -19.41
N ARG A 195 -4.17 5.01 -19.64
CA ARG A 195 -4.20 6.31 -18.93
C ARG A 195 -5.46 7.12 -19.23
N ASP A 196 -5.90 7.17 -20.49
CA ASP A 196 -7.10 7.92 -20.91
C ASP A 196 -8.39 7.36 -20.28
N ASN A 197 -8.33 6.14 -19.74
CA ASN A 197 -9.43 5.48 -19.02
C ASN A 197 -9.16 5.34 -17.50
N ASP A 198 -8.22 6.09 -16.95
CA ASP A 198 -7.83 6.08 -15.52
C ASP A 198 -7.47 4.68 -14.98
N ILE A 199 -6.95 3.80 -15.84
CA ILE A 199 -6.54 2.45 -15.47
C ILE A 199 -5.07 2.44 -15.07
N HIS A 200 -4.83 2.19 -13.78
CA HIS A 200 -3.48 1.94 -13.27
C HIS A 200 -2.98 0.58 -13.74
N TYR A 201 -1.69 0.51 -14.09
CA TYR A 201 -1.05 -0.74 -14.49
C TYR A 201 0.39 -0.80 -13.98
N THR A 202 0.84 -2.02 -13.71
CA THR A 202 2.25 -2.31 -13.46
C THR A 202 2.95 -2.60 -14.76
N GLU A 203 4.03 -1.86 -15.05
CA GLU A 203 4.83 -2.07 -16.25
C GLU A 203 6.01 -3.00 -15.97
N ILE A 204 6.14 -4.05 -16.78
CA ILE A 204 7.32 -4.91 -16.84
C ILE A 204 8.03 -4.60 -18.16
N SER A 205 9.06 -3.79 -18.11
CA SER A 205 9.78 -3.36 -19.31
C SER A 205 10.83 -4.38 -19.74
N GLU A 206 11.01 -4.53 -21.06
CA GLU A 206 12.10 -5.36 -21.62
C GLU A 206 13.45 -4.90 -21.11
N ASP A 207 14.26 -5.85 -20.63
CA ASP A 207 15.64 -5.70 -20.21
C ASP A 207 16.45 -6.98 -20.50
N GLN A 208 17.63 -7.12 -19.90
CA GLN A 208 18.45 -8.33 -20.09
C GLN A 208 17.80 -9.61 -19.55
N LYS A 209 16.94 -9.50 -18.53
CA LYS A 209 16.24 -10.63 -17.90
C LYS A 209 14.86 -10.83 -18.51
N ILE A 210 14.14 -9.76 -18.77
CA ILE A 210 12.81 -9.76 -19.36
C ILE A 210 12.92 -9.48 -20.85
N ASN A 211 12.97 -10.51 -21.66
CA ASN A 211 13.15 -10.45 -23.12
C ASN A 211 12.04 -11.21 -23.86
N THR A 212 12.11 -11.23 -25.18
CA THR A 212 11.10 -11.90 -26.01
C THR A 212 10.98 -13.41 -25.74
N ILE A 213 12.03 -14.07 -25.22
CA ILE A 213 11.95 -15.50 -24.86
C ILE A 213 11.09 -15.67 -23.59
N VAL A 214 11.32 -14.82 -22.59
CA VAL A 214 10.50 -14.79 -21.36
C VAL A 214 9.05 -14.44 -21.70
N LEU A 215 8.83 -13.39 -22.49
CA LEU A 215 7.50 -13.02 -22.95
C LEU A 215 6.77 -14.21 -23.61
N ARG A 216 7.42 -14.91 -24.53
CA ARG A 216 6.85 -16.09 -25.17
C ARG A 216 6.57 -17.23 -24.19
N GLY A 217 7.45 -17.46 -23.21
CA GLY A 217 7.26 -18.46 -22.17
C GLY A 217 6.02 -18.21 -21.33
N VAL A 218 5.71 -16.91 -21.04
CA VAL A 218 4.57 -16.50 -20.22
C VAL A 218 3.26 -16.41 -21.03
N THR A 219 3.33 -15.89 -22.27
CA THR A 219 2.15 -15.49 -23.04
C THR A 219 1.87 -16.39 -24.26
N GLY A 220 2.83 -17.20 -24.67
CA GLY A 220 2.81 -17.90 -25.96
C GLY A 220 3.04 -16.98 -27.18
N ARG A 221 3.21 -15.66 -26.99
CA ARG A 221 3.33 -14.63 -28.03
C ARG A 221 4.73 -13.99 -28.03
N MET A 222 5.15 -13.45 -29.18
CA MET A 222 6.45 -12.79 -29.34
C MET A 222 6.32 -11.29 -29.62
N THR A 223 5.11 -10.75 -29.62
CA THR A 223 4.82 -9.34 -29.93
C THR A 223 4.65 -8.52 -28.66
N TRP A 224 5.07 -7.25 -28.71
CA TRP A 224 4.93 -6.28 -27.63
C TRP A 224 3.89 -5.21 -28.00
N PRO A 225 3.09 -4.71 -27.06
CA PRO A 225 2.98 -5.14 -25.67
C PRO A 225 2.21 -6.46 -25.51
N GLN A 226 2.21 -7.00 -24.28
CA GLN A 226 1.23 -8.00 -23.85
C GLN A 226 0.66 -7.54 -22.51
N VAL A 227 -0.66 -7.50 -22.39
CA VAL A 227 -1.38 -6.97 -21.23
C VAL A 227 -2.21 -8.08 -20.58
N PHE A 228 -2.13 -8.15 -19.26
CA PHE A 228 -2.93 -9.02 -18.42
C PHE A 228 -3.88 -8.17 -17.58
N VAL A 229 -5.09 -8.66 -17.39
CA VAL A 229 -6.11 -8.09 -16.51
C VAL A 229 -6.67 -9.21 -15.63
N GLY A 230 -6.62 -9.04 -14.30
CA GLY A 230 -7.08 -10.05 -13.36
C GLY A 230 -6.37 -11.40 -13.53
N GLY A 231 -5.12 -11.40 -14.01
CA GLY A 231 -4.35 -12.61 -14.30
C GLY A 231 -4.62 -13.24 -15.67
N ALA A 232 -5.64 -12.78 -16.43
CA ALA A 232 -5.94 -13.26 -17.76
C ALA A 232 -5.20 -12.44 -18.84
N LEU A 233 -4.58 -13.11 -19.82
CA LEU A 233 -3.93 -12.46 -20.95
C LEU A 233 -5.00 -11.85 -21.87
N ILE A 234 -5.03 -10.53 -21.96
CA ILE A 234 -5.88 -9.80 -22.92
C ILE A 234 -5.21 -9.78 -24.30
N GLY A 235 -3.96 -9.37 -24.40
CA GLY A 235 -3.21 -9.32 -25.65
C GLY A 235 -2.42 -8.04 -25.85
N GLY A 236 -2.27 -7.62 -27.11
CA GLY A 236 -1.55 -6.42 -27.51
C GLY A 236 -2.38 -5.14 -27.45
N ALA A 237 -1.91 -4.10 -28.14
CA ALA A 237 -2.55 -2.77 -28.09
C ALA A 237 -3.97 -2.75 -28.69
N ASP A 238 -4.25 -3.55 -29.70
CA ASP A 238 -5.57 -3.59 -30.33
C ASP A 238 -6.58 -4.29 -29.43
N GLU A 239 -6.17 -5.39 -28.79
CA GLU A 239 -6.98 -6.12 -27.81
C GLU A 239 -7.26 -5.29 -26.55
N VAL A 240 -6.31 -4.47 -26.10
CA VAL A 240 -6.53 -3.51 -24.99
C VAL A 240 -7.61 -2.50 -25.37
N GLN A 241 -7.58 -1.93 -26.57
CA GLN A 241 -8.62 -1.00 -27.03
C GLN A 241 -10.00 -1.67 -27.12
N ALA A 242 -10.06 -2.91 -27.61
CA ALA A 242 -11.30 -3.69 -27.66
C ALA A 242 -11.85 -3.99 -26.25
N TRP A 243 -10.98 -4.35 -25.31
CA TRP A 243 -11.36 -4.60 -23.92
C TRP A 243 -11.90 -3.33 -23.25
N LEU A 244 -11.27 -2.17 -23.46
CA LEU A 244 -11.74 -0.89 -22.94
C LEU A 244 -13.11 -0.50 -23.52
N ALA A 245 -13.32 -0.71 -24.82
CA ALA A 245 -14.62 -0.47 -25.46
C ALA A 245 -15.75 -1.37 -24.93
N GLY A 246 -15.42 -2.55 -24.41
CA GLY A 246 -16.38 -3.44 -23.77
C GLY A 246 -16.71 -3.11 -22.32
N LYS A 247 -15.99 -2.16 -21.69
CA LYS A 247 -16.27 -1.65 -20.34
C LYS A 247 -17.16 -0.39 -20.32
N ALA A 248 -17.25 0.30 -21.44
CA ALA A 248 -18.12 1.47 -21.63
C ALA A 248 -19.57 1.03 -21.90
#